data_75dee21cf9883a755b81e4851e88313c
#
_entry.id   75dee21cf9883a755b81e4851e88313c
#
_cell.length_a   1.000
_cell.length_b   1.000
_cell.length_c   1.000
_cell.angle_alpha   90.00
_cell.angle_beta   90.00
_cell.angle_gamma   90.00
#
_symmetry.space_group_name_H-M   'P 1'
#
loop_
_entity.id
_entity.type
_entity.pdbx_description
1 polymer ?
#
loop_
_entity_poly.entity_id
_entity_poly.type
_entity_poly.pdbx_seq_one_letter_code
_entity_poly.pdbx_strand_id
1 'polypeptide(L)'
;DNILQNLLSIKNMLCKAEQPEIRRLLLDTLTELNASIRFQMQTYHPNLVKSLTLKENIQNLLDSMEENHSAIICLDCDKDVFLVEPYNVLIYRMIKELVTNALKHSSATTIDVLLMQEDGRITLKVTDNGIGFKPFTYKSGSHQGLASIGEQVSLLDGTMNIQPATGGGTAVVISMPMNGGDSYENFVVP
;
A
#
# COMPACT_ATOMS: atom_id res chain seq x y z
N ASP A 1 20.36 17.32 -1.91
CA ASP A 1 21.30 16.37 -1.24
C ASP A 1 21.19 16.39 0.29
N ASN A 2 20.87 17.54 0.91
CA ASN A 2 20.87 17.68 2.38
C ASN A 2 19.73 16.90 3.06
N ILE A 3 18.56 16.80 2.45
CA ILE A 3 17.38 16.12 3.01
C ILE A 3 17.60 14.60 3.07
N LEU A 4 18.13 14.03 2.01
CA LEU A 4 18.45 12.59 1.96
C LEU A 4 19.54 12.20 2.96
N GLN A 5 20.56 13.04 3.13
CA GLN A 5 21.62 12.82 4.13
C GLN A 5 21.08 12.94 5.55
N ASN A 6 20.20 13.90 5.82
CA ASN A 6 19.56 14.04 7.13
C ASN A 6 18.66 12.84 7.46
N LEU A 7 17.89 12.34 6.50
CA LEU A 7 17.07 11.13 6.67
C LEU A 7 17.93 9.88 6.91
N LEU A 8 19.07 9.77 6.23
CA LEU A 8 20.03 8.68 6.47
C LEU A 8 20.65 8.75 7.86
N SER A 9 20.96 9.96 8.33
CA SER A 9 21.48 10.20 9.67
C SER A 9 20.45 9.84 10.74
N ILE A 10 19.20 10.26 10.57
CA ILE A 10 18.08 9.92 11.45
C ILE A 10 17.88 8.41 11.46
N LYS A 11 17.88 7.74 10.31
CA LYS A 11 17.77 6.28 10.20
C LYS A 11 18.89 5.58 11.00
N ASN A 12 20.13 6.06 10.90
CA ASN A 12 21.26 5.49 11.64
C ASN A 12 21.17 5.72 13.15
N MET A 13 20.63 6.86 13.60
CA MET A 13 20.37 7.12 15.02
C MET A 13 19.26 6.20 15.56
N LEU A 14 18.22 5.97 14.78
CA LEU A 14 17.11 5.09 15.14
C LEU A 14 17.49 3.62 15.21
N CYS A 15 18.46 3.17 14.41
CA CYS A 15 19.00 1.82 14.53
C CYS A 15 19.68 1.57 15.88
N LYS A 16 20.01 2.61 16.62
CA LYS A 16 20.64 2.56 17.96
C LYS A 16 19.63 2.75 19.11
N ALA A 17 18.35 2.97 18.82
CA ALA A 17 17.32 3.12 19.84
C ALA A 17 17.08 1.80 20.59
N GLU A 18 17.05 1.86 21.93
CA GLU A 18 16.96 0.68 22.81
C GLU A 18 15.58 0.01 22.79
N GLN A 19 14.52 0.72 22.40
CA GLN A 19 13.15 0.18 22.39
C GLN A 19 12.76 -0.33 20.99
N PRO A 20 12.57 -1.65 20.81
CA PRO A 20 12.35 -2.26 19.49
C PRO A 20 11.08 -1.78 18.78
N GLU A 21 10.02 -1.51 19.55
CA GLU A 21 8.73 -1.07 18.99
C GLU A 21 8.79 0.36 18.45
N ILE A 22 9.39 1.27 19.21
CA ILE A 22 9.61 2.66 18.77
C ILE A 22 10.53 2.70 17.56
N ARG A 23 11.59 1.88 17.54
CA ARG A 23 12.51 1.76 16.42
C ARG A 23 11.78 1.32 15.14
N ARG A 24 10.90 0.33 15.24
CA ARG A 24 10.12 -0.17 14.09
C ARG A 24 9.18 0.91 13.56
N LEU A 25 8.41 1.55 14.43
CA LEU A 25 7.50 2.63 14.05
C LEU A 25 8.23 3.77 13.35
N LEU A 26 9.37 4.20 13.88
CA LEU A 26 10.17 5.28 13.32
C LEU A 26 10.84 4.88 11.98
N LEU A 27 11.29 3.63 11.82
CA LEU A 27 11.81 3.14 10.54
C LEU A 27 10.72 3.07 9.46
N ASP A 28 9.53 2.65 9.82
CA ASP A 28 8.38 2.63 8.93
C ASP A 28 8.01 4.07 8.51
N THR A 29 7.92 4.99 9.47
CA THR A 29 7.66 6.42 9.20
C THR A 29 8.73 7.07 8.31
N LEU A 30 10.02 6.77 8.53
CA LEU A 30 11.11 7.27 7.69
C LEU A 30 11.08 6.70 6.27
N THR A 31 10.71 5.44 6.14
CA THR A 31 10.55 4.80 4.82
C THR A 31 9.41 5.46 4.05
N GLU A 32 8.33 5.78 4.74
CA GLU A 32 7.18 6.50 4.20
C GLU A 32 7.51 7.93 3.79
N LEU A 33 8.22 8.67 4.65
CA LEU A 33 8.71 10.02 4.34
C LEU A 33 9.64 10.04 3.12
N ASN A 34 10.54 9.06 3.00
CA ASN A 34 11.41 8.91 1.83
C ASN A 34 10.60 8.66 0.54
N ALA A 35 9.58 7.81 0.60
CA ALA A 35 8.70 7.56 -0.53
C ALA A 35 7.93 8.83 -0.94
N SER A 36 7.38 9.56 0.04
CA SER A 36 6.68 10.83 -0.19
C SER A 36 7.59 11.91 -0.78
N ILE A 37 8.80 12.06 -0.25
CA ILE A 37 9.79 13.05 -0.78
C ILE A 37 10.20 12.69 -2.21
N ARG A 38 10.48 11.42 -2.50
CA ARG A 38 10.80 10.98 -3.87
C ARG A 38 9.66 11.25 -4.83
N PHE A 39 8.43 10.99 -4.40
CA PHE A 39 7.25 11.28 -5.18
C PHE A 39 7.07 12.79 -5.44
N GLN A 40 7.24 13.64 -4.42
CA GLN A 40 7.21 15.10 -4.58
C GLN A 40 8.33 15.60 -5.51
N MET A 41 9.54 15.07 -5.38
CA MET A 41 10.66 15.41 -6.29
C MET A 41 10.34 15.02 -7.74
N GLN A 42 9.66 13.89 -7.97
CA GLN A 42 9.19 13.47 -9.30
C GLN A 42 8.14 14.44 -9.87
N THR A 43 7.27 14.96 -9.01
CA THR A 43 6.21 15.90 -9.39
C THR A 43 6.77 17.29 -9.74
N TYR A 44 7.78 17.79 -9.01
CA TYR A 44 8.35 19.13 -9.21
C TYR A 44 9.50 19.20 -10.23
N HIS A 45 10.14 18.07 -10.57
CA HIS A 45 11.21 17.98 -11.56
C HIS A 45 10.98 16.86 -12.58
N PRO A 46 9.98 16.99 -13.45
CA PRO A 46 9.62 15.91 -14.39
C PRO A 46 10.72 15.58 -15.41
N ASN A 47 11.72 16.44 -15.58
CA ASN A 47 12.81 16.25 -16.55
C ASN A 47 14.03 15.48 -16.01
N LEU A 48 14.08 15.13 -14.73
CA LEU A 48 15.23 14.45 -14.11
C LEU A 48 15.01 12.95 -13.85
N VAL A 49 13.76 12.51 -13.83
CA VAL A 49 13.42 11.08 -13.72
C VAL A 49 12.27 10.85 -14.70
N LYS A 50 12.34 9.85 -15.57
CA LYS A 50 11.17 9.38 -16.33
C LYS A 50 10.07 9.14 -15.27
N SER A 51 9.06 9.99 -15.25
CA SER A 51 7.95 9.85 -14.33
C SER A 51 7.22 8.55 -14.69
N LEU A 52 7.47 7.51 -13.92
CA LEU A 52 6.71 6.27 -14.03
C LEU A 52 5.25 6.59 -13.72
N THR A 53 4.35 6.08 -14.52
CA THR A 53 2.91 6.12 -14.24
C THR A 53 2.63 5.35 -12.94
N LEU A 54 1.48 5.58 -12.33
CA LEU A 54 1.07 4.79 -11.15
C LEU A 54 1.14 3.29 -11.44
N LYS A 55 0.68 2.87 -12.63
CA LYS A 55 0.74 1.49 -13.08
C LYS A 55 2.17 0.94 -13.12
N GLU A 56 3.12 1.68 -13.71
CA GLU A 56 4.53 1.29 -13.76
C GLU A 56 5.15 1.19 -12.36
N ASN A 57 4.81 2.11 -11.46
CA ASN A 57 5.27 2.07 -10.07
C ASN A 57 4.73 0.84 -9.33
N ILE A 58 3.44 0.52 -9.52
CA ILE A 58 2.83 -0.68 -8.94
C ILE A 58 3.46 -1.93 -9.54
N GLN A 59 3.64 -2.00 -10.87
CA GLN A 59 4.26 -3.14 -11.54
C GLN A 59 5.67 -3.40 -10.99
N ASN A 60 6.52 -2.37 -10.92
CA ASN A 60 7.87 -2.49 -10.36
C ASN A 60 7.87 -2.99 -8.91
N LEU A 61 6.89 -2.55 -8.10
CA LEU A 61 6.72 -3.06 -6.74
C LEU A 61 6.43 -4.55 -6.76
N LEU A 62 5.45 -4.98 -7.56
CA LEU A 62 5.01 -6.37 -7.63
C LEU A 62 6.10 -7.29 -8.17
N ASP A 63 6.82 -6.86 -9.23
CA ASP A 63 7.96 -7.59 -9.79
C ASP A 63 9.05 -7.83 -8.74
N SER A 64 9.39 -6.79 -7.96
CA SER A 64 10.35 -6.90 -6.85
C SER A 64 9.89 -7.84 -5.74
N MET A 65 8.58 -7.94 -5.49
CA MET A 65 8.02 -8.85 -4.51
C MET A 65 8.00 -10.30 -5.03
N GLU A 66 7.73 -10.49 -6.31
CA GLU A 66 7.73 -11.79 -6.99
C GLU A 66 9.14 -12.41 -7.02
N GLU A 67 10.18 -11.64 -7.32
CA GLU A 67 11.58 -12.10 -7.33
C GLU A 67 12.02 -12.80 -6.02
N ASN A 68 11.43 -12.41 -4.90
CA ASN A 68 11.77 -12.92 -3.57
C ASN A 68 10.85 -14.04 -3.06
N HIS A 69 9.83 -14.43 -3.86
CA HIS A 69 8.82 -15.41 -3.48
C HIS A 69 8.50 -16.33 -4.66
N SER A 70 7.91 -17.49 -4.38
CA SER A 70 7.53 -18.48 -5.41
C SER A 70 6.12 -18.25 -5.99
N ALA A 71 5.41 -17.25 -5.51
CA ALA A 71 4.06 -16.93 -6.00
C ALA A 71 4.13 -16.01 -7.23
N ILE A 72 3.27 -16.25 -8.20
CA ILE A 72 3.08 -15.38 -9.37
C ILE A 72 2.14 -14.25 -8.98
N ILE A 73 2.50 -13.00 -9.31
CA ILE A 73 1.70 -11.82 -8.99
C ILE A 73 1.25 -11.15 -10.29
N CYS A 74 -0.05 -11.10 -10.52
CA CYS A 74 -0.64 -10.50 -11.72
C CYS A 74 -1.24 -9.13 -11.39
N LEU A 75 -0.96 -8.12 -12.23
CA LEU A 75 -1.58 -6.80 -12.15
C LEU A 75 -2.54 -6.59 -13.32
N ASP A 76 -3.81 -6.41 -13.00
CA ASP A 76 -4.82 -5.87 -13.91
C ASP A 76 -5.15 -4.43 -13.46
N CYS A 77 -4.73 -3.46 -14.26
CA CYS A 77 -4.92 -2.06 -13.96
C CYS A 77 -5.46 -1.36 -15.20
N ASP A 78 -6.61 -0.74 -15.07
CA ASP A 78 -7.22 0.02 -16.15
C ASP A 78 -6.24 1.08 -16.70
N LYS A 79 -6.30 1.30 -18.01
CA LYS A 79 -5.40 2.24 -18.69
C LYS A 79 -5.63 3.69 -18.27
N ASP A 80 -6.85 3.99 -17.85
CA ASP A 80 -7.30 5.34 -17.55
C ASP A 80 -7.27 5.66 -16.04
N VAL A 81 -6.70 4.78 -15.21
CA VAL A 81 -6.53 5.07 -13.78
C VAL A 81 -5.55 6.22 -13.61
N PHE A 82 -6.09 7.37 -13.25
CA PHE A 82 -5.34 8.56 -12.91
C PHE A 82 -5.67 8.99 -11.49
N LEU A 83 -4.73 8.80 -10.58
CA LEU A 83 -4.86 9.18 -9.19
C LEU A 83 -3.95 10.35 -8.86
N VAL A 84 -4.54 11.37 -8.23
CA VAL A 84 -3.80 12.47 -7.61
C VAL A 84 -3.46 12.14 -6.16
N GLU A 85 -2.51 12.85 -5.57
CA GLU A 85 -2.27 12.75 -4.13
C GLU A 85 -3.53 13.10 -3.33
N PRO A 86 -3.77 12.41 -2.22
CA PRO A 86 -2.97 11.35 -1.59
C PRO A 86 -3.32 9.94 -2.07
N TYR A 87 -4.28 9.76 -2.98
CA TYR A 87 -4.83 8.46 -3.37
C TYR A 87 -3.76 7.53 -3.97
N ASN A 88 -2.85 8.05 -4.80
CA ASN A 88 -1.79 7.26 -5.41
C ASN A 88 -0.84 6.64 -4.35
N VAL A 89 -0.42 7.42 -3.35
CA VAL A 89 0.43 6.93 -2.26
C VAL A 89 -0.33 5.92 -1.40
N LEU A 90 -1.60 6.20 -1.13
CA LEU A 90 -2.46 5.36 -0.31
C LEU A 90 -2.69 4.00 -0.98
N ILE A 91 -3.07 3.99 -2.26
CA ILE A 91 -3.26 2.76 -3.04
C ILE A 91 -1.97 1.96 -3.13
N TYR A 92 -0.84 2.60 -3.40
CA TYR A 92 0.46 1.93 -3.43
C TYR A 92 0.78 1.21 -2.10
N ARG A 93 0.52 1.88 -0.96
CA ARG A 93 0.72 1.28 0.38
C ARG A 93 -0.24 0.13 0.64
N MET A 94 -1.51 0.29 0.29
CA MET A 94 -2.52 -0.76 0.45
C MET A 94 -2.15 -2.00 -0.37
N ILE A 95 -1.75 -1.84 -1.63
CA ILE A 95 -1.27 -2.95 -2.47
C ILE A 95 -0.08 -3.65 -1.81
N LYS A 96 0.93 -2.88 -1.41
CA LYS A 96 2.13 -3.42 -0.76
C LYS A 96 1.78 -4.25 0.47
N GLU A 97 0.93 -3.73 1.35
CA GLU A 97 0.54 -4.41 2.59
C GLU A 97 -0.30 -5.67 2.30
N LEU A 98 -1.30 -5.56 1.41
CA LEU A 98 -2.18 -6.69 1.10
C LEU A 98 -1.43 -7.83 0.40
N VAL A 99 -0.56 -7.52 -0.56
CA VAL A 99 0.27 -8.52 -1.24
C VAL A 99 1.29 -9.12 -0.26
N THR A 100 1.91 -8.32 0.61
CA THR A 100 2.81 -8.82 1.66
C THR A 100 2.08 -9.80 2.59
N ASN A 101 0.84 -9.50 2.96
CA ASN A 101 0.04 -10.36 3.82
C ASN A 101 -0.31 -11.68 3.12
N ALA A 102 -0.67 -11.64 1.84
CA ALA A 102 -0.90 -12.83 1.04
C ALA A 102 0.37 -13.69 0.96
N LEU A 103 1.51 -13.12 0.59
CA LEU A 103 2.79 -13.84 0.50
C LEU A 103 3.22 -14.49 1.82
N LYS A 104 3.00 -13.82 2.95
CA LYS A 104 3.42 -14.32 4.28
C LYS A 104 2.46 -15.34 4.89
N HIS A 105 1.17 -15.23 4.60
CA HIS A 105 0.16 -15.91 5.43
C HIS A 105 -0.77 -16.86 4.66
N SER A 106 -0.87 -16.71 3.33
CA SER A 106 -1.83 -17.51 2.56
C SER A 106 -1.27 -18.81 1.99
N SER A 107 0.04 -18.96 1.87
CA SER A 107 0.67 -20.04 1.10
C SER A 107 0.17 -20.08 -0.36
N ALA A 108 -0.19 -18.93 -0.91
CA ALA A 108 -0.71 -18.81 -2.26
C ALA A 108 0.40 -19.07 -3.30
N THR A 109 -0.01 -19.61 -4.44
CA THR A 109 0.83 -19.73 -5.63
C THR A 109 0.54 -18.63 -6.65
N THR A 110 -0.63 -17.98 -6.53
CA THR A 110 -1.03 -16.84 -7.37
C THR A 110 -1.69 -15.76 -6.53
N ILE A 111 -1.38 -14.50 -6.86
CA ILE A 111 -1.97 -13.31 -6.27
C ILE A 111 -2.37 -12.39 -7.41
N ASP A 112 -3.65 -12.04 -7.48
CA ASP A 112 -4.19 -11.13 -8.47
C ASP A 112 -4.48 -9.77 -7.84
N VAL A 113 -3.96 -8.71 -8.44
CA VAL A 113 -4.19 -7.31 -8.05
C VAL A 113 -4.98 -6.63 -9.16
N LEU A 114 -6.19 -6.20 -8.85
CA LEU A 114 -7.06 -5.46 -9.76
C LEU A 114 -7.24 -4.03 -9.26
N LEU A 115 -6.99 -3.05 -10.12
CA LEU A 115 -7.18 -1.63 -9.83
C LEU A 115 -8.03 -1.00 -10.93
N MET A 116 -9.21 -0.51 -10.56
CA MET A 116 -10.18 0.12 -11.46
C MET A 116 -10.59 1.50 -10.95
N GLN A 117 -10.90 2.39 -11.89
CA GLN A 117 -11.46 3.70 -11.61
C GLN A 117 -12.71 3.89 -12.45
N GLU A 118 -13.87 3.99 -11.81
CA GLU A 118 -15.16 4.12 -12.48
C GLU A 118 -16.10 5.00 -11.63
N ASP A 119 -16.89 5.85 -12.27
CA ASP A 119 -17.92 6.69 -11.64
C ASP A 119 -17.43 7.49 -10.41
N GLY A 120 -16.21 8.04 -10.48
CA GLY A 120 -15.64 8.82 -9.39
C GLY A 120 -15.27 7.97 -8.16
N ARG A 121 -15.14 6.67 -8.32
CA ARG A 121 -14.68 5.72 -7.30
C ARG A 121 -13.44 4.99 -7.77
N ILE A 122 -12.57 4.66 -6.83
CA ILE A 122 -11.48 3.73 -7.05
C ILE A 122 -11.80 2.41 -6.36
N THR A 123 -11.58 1.31 -7.06
CA THR A 123 -11.71 -0.04 -6.53
C THR A 123 -10.38 -0.77 -6.64
N LEU A 124 -9.85 -1.18 -5.49
CA LEU A 124 -8.71 -2.07 -5.36
C LEU A 124 -9.20 -3.44 -4.89
N LYS A 125 -8.84 -4.49 -5.62
CA LYS A 125 -9.10 -5.87 -5.21
C LYS A 125 -7.79 -6.66 -5.24
N VAL A 126 -7.45 -7.30 -4.13
CA VAL A 126 -6.32 -8.24 -4.04
C VAL A 126 -6.88 -9.61 -3.71
N THR A 127 -6.58 -10.60 -4.55
CA THR A 127 -7.10 -11.97 -4.41
C THR A 127 -5.92 -12.94 -4.38
N ASP A 128 -5.89 -13.82 -3.41
CA ASP A 128 -4.95 -14.94 -3.35
C ASP A 128 -5.70 -16.28 -3.49
N ASN A 129 -5.01 -17.31 -3.96
CA ASN A 129 -5.51 -18.67 -4.09
C ASN A 129 -5.05 -19.59 -2.94
N GLY A 130 -4.67 -19.03 -1.80
CA GLY A 130 -4.10 -19.77 -0.69
C GLY A 130 -5.10 -20.44 0.25
N ILE A 131 -4.72 -20.60 1.51
CA ILE A 131 -5.50 -21.33 2.54
C ILE A 131 -6.74 -20.59 3.04
N GLY A 132 -6.95 -19.34 2.60
CA GLY A 132 -8.06 -18.50 3.00
C GLY A 132 -7.88 -17.81 4.36
N PHE A 133 -8.74 -16.82 4.60
CA PHE A 133 -8.73 -16.04 5.82
C PHE A 133 -9.56 -16.73 6.91
N LYS A 134 -8.95 -16.97 8.07
CA LYS A 134 -9.67 -17.52 9.24
C LYS A 134 -10.02 -16.37 10.19
N PRO A 135 -11.29 -15.97 10.32
CA PRO A 135 -11.70 -14.82 11.12
C PRO A 135 -11.39 -14.92 12.62
N PHE A 136 -11.11 -16.12 13.12
CA PHE A 136 -11.04 -16.41 14.57
C PHE A 136 -9.67 -16.22 15.23
N THR A 137 -8.65 -15.73 14.52
CA THR A 137 -7.32 -15.50 15.12
C THR A 137 -7.09 -14.02 15.52
N TYR A 138 -8.10 -13.36 16.05
CA TYR A 138 -7.99 -11.99 16.61
C TYR A 138 -7.11 -11.85 17.86
N LYS A 139 -6.39 -12.90 18.26
CA LYS A 139 -5.57 -12.88 19.48
C LYS A 139 -4.09 -12.95 19.18
N SER A 140 -3.54 -11.99 18.49
CA SER A 140 -2.14 -11.56 18.66
C SER A 140 -1.74 -10.64 17.51
N GLY A 141 -1.38 -9.43 17.79
CA GLY A 141 -0.50 -8.45 17.10
C GLY A 141 -0.23 -8.49 15.59
N SER A 142 -0.67 -9.50 14.86
CA SER A 142 -0.32 -9.75 13.46
C SER A 142 -1.26 -9.11 12.42
N HIS A 143 -2.33 -8.44 12.85
CA HIS A 143 -3.32 -7.84 11.94
C HIS A 143 -3.39 -6.32 12.00
N GLN A 144 -2.35 -5.66 12.53
CA GLN A 144 -2.30 -4.20 12.61
C GLN A 144 -2.37 -3.56 11.22
N GLY A 145 -1.77 -4.19 10.20
CA GLY A 145 -1.79 -3.69 8.83
C GLY A 145 -3.20 -3.62 8.23
N LEU A 146 -3.98 -4.70 8.31
CA LEU A 146 -5.36 -4.73 7.81
C LEU A 146 -6.28 -3.79 8.59
N ALA A 147 -6.12 -3.69 9.91
CA ALA A 147 -6.88 -2.75 10.74
C ALA A 147 -6.58 -1.30 10.35
N SER A 148 -5.30 -0.96 10.17
CA SER A 148 -4.87 0.37 9.73
C SER A 148 -5.42 0.72 8.34
N ILE A 149 -5.41 -0.23 7.39
CA ILE A 149 -6.04 -0.02 6.08
C ILE A 149 -7.53 0.25 6.24
N GLY A 150 -8.23 -0.55 7.05
CA GLY A 150 -9.67 -0.38 7.29
C GLY A 150 -10.01 0.99 7.89
N GLU A 151 -9.22 1.48 8.84
CA GLU A 151 -9.36 2.81 9.41
C GLU A 151 -9.14 3.90 8.36
N GLN A 152 -8.07 3.82 7.57
CA GLN A 152 -7.79 4.79 6.50
C GLN A 152 -8.90 4.82 5.44
N VAL A 153 -9.40 3.64 5.02
CA VAL A 153 -10.50 3.52 4.08
C VAL A 153 -11.77 4.16 4.64
N SER A 154 -12.08 3.94 5.93
CA SER A 154 -13.25 4.51 6.59
C SER A 154 -13.16 6.04 6.70
N LEU A 155 -11.97 6.60 6.94
CA LEU A 155 -11.75 8.06 6.96
C LEU A 155 -11.99 8.72 5.61
N LEU A 156 -11.94 7.95 4.51
CA LEU A 156 -12.21 8.39 3.14
C LEU A 156 -13.62 8.02 2.66
N ASP A 157 -14.55 7.76 3.55
CA ASP A 157 -15.91 7.30 3.23
C ASP A 157 -15.93 6.07 2.29
N GLY A 158 -14.87 5.25 2.39
CA GLY A 158 -14.72 4.03 1.66
C GLY A 158 -15.24 2.80 2.41
N THR A 159 -15.17 1.68 1.74
CA THR A 159 -15.53 0.37 2.29
C THR A 159 -14.40 -0.63 2.06
N MET A 160 -14.14 -1.50 3.02
CA MET A 160 -13.22 -2.62 2.92
C MET A 160 -13.95 -3.91 3.30
N ASN A 161 -13.92 -4.90 2.41
CA ASN A 161 -14.49 -6.21 2.62
C ASN A 161 -13.43 -7.30 2.46
N ILE A 162 -13.42 -8.25 3.39
CA ILE A 162 -12.57 -9.45 3.32
C ILE A 162 -13.50 -10.64 3.19
N GLN A 163 -13.33 -11.41 2.13
CA GLN A 163 -14.22 -12.54 1.81
C GLN A 163 -13.42 -13.72 1.23
N PRO A 164 -13.95 -14.95 1.32
CA PRO A 164 -13.37 -16.07 0.62
C PRO A 164 -13.34 -15.83 -0.90
N ALA A 165 -12.23 -16.17 -1.54
CA ALA A 165 -12.12 -16.11 -3.00
C ALA A 165 -12.80 -17.32 -3.66
N THR A 166 -13.30 -17.13 -4.87
CA THR A 166 -13.87 -18.21 -5.68
C THR A 166 -12.76 -19.20 -6.05
N GLY A 167 -12.89 -20.44 -5.61
CA GLY A 167 -11.86 -21.46 -5.84
C GLY A 167 -10.87 -21.65 -4.69
N GLY A 168 -11.02 -20.92 -3.59
CA GLY A 168 -10.16 -20.96 -2.41
C GLY A 168 -9.31 -19.69 -2.25
N GLY A 169 -8.80 -19.45 -1.04
CA GLY A 169 -8.02 -18.26 -0.70
C GLY A 169 -8.86 -17.10 -0.19
N THR A 170 -8.30 -15.89 -0.27
CA THR A 170 -8.90 -14.66 0.27
C THR A 170 -9.01 -13.60 -0.82
N ALA A 171 -10.10 -12.87 -0.81
CA ALA A 171 -10.25 -11.64 -1.59
C ALA A 171 -10.47 -10.45 -0.64
N VAL A 172 -9.63 -9.44 -0.74
CA VAL A 172 -9.80 -8.15 -0.07
C VAL A 172 -10.24 -7.14 -1.13
N VAL A 173 -11.40 -6.53 -0.91
CA VAL A 173 -11.98 -5.53 -1.82
C VAL A 173 -12.11 -4.21 -1.09
N ILE A 174 -11.50 -3.17 -1.62
CA ILE A 174 -11.55 -1.79 -1.11
C ILE A 174 -12.20 -0.93 -2.19
N SER A 175 -13.18 -0.12 -1.81
CA SER A 175 -13.79 0.87 -2.69
C SER A 175 -13.87 2.22 -1.99
N MET A 176 -13.34 3.27 -2.62
CA MET A 176 -13.29 4.61 -2.04
C MET A 176 -13.81 5.64 -3.05
N PRO A 177 -14.60 6.64 -2.62
CA PRO A 177 -14.93 7.77 -3.47
C PRO A 177 -13.67 8.59 -3.74
N MET A 178 -13.56 9.12 -4.95
CA MET A 178 -12.55 10.09 -5.31
C MET A 178 -13.17 11.49 -5.24
N ASN A 179 -13.30 12.02 -4.04
CA ASN A 179 -13.85 13.36 -3.86
C ASN A 179 -12.79 14.37 -4.31
N GLY A 180 -13.13 15.13 -5.35
CA GLY A 180 -12.31 16.28 -5.75
C GLY A 180 -12.30 17.32 -4.63
N GLY A 181 -11.23 17.40 -3.91
CA GLY A 181 -10.74 18.66 -3.32
C GLY A 181 -11.17 19.06 -1.91
N ASP A 182 -12.27 18.58 -1.34
CA ASP A 182 -12.77 19.20 -0.10
C ASP A 182 -12.42 18.47 1.22
N SER A 183 -11.83 17.30 1.15
CA SER A 183 -11.52 16.49 2.34
C SER A 183 -10.06 16.58 2.82
N TYR A 184 -9.21 17.37 2.17
CA TYR A 184 -7.78 17.45 2.50
C TYR A 184 -7.50 18.14 3.83
N GLU A 185 -8.38 19.02 4.30
CA GLU A 185 -8.17 19.75 5.55
C GLU A 185 -8.22 18.86 6.80
N ASN A 186 -8.81 17.68 6.70
CA ASN A 186 -8.92 16.75 7.83
C ASN A 186 -7.71 15.82 8.02
N PHE A 187 -6.74 15.82 7.11
CA PHE A 187 -5.54 14.99 7.18
C PHE A 187 -4.31 15.68 7.76
N VAL A 188 -4.39 16.98 8.03
CA VAL A 188 -3.35 17.70 8.78
C VAL A 188 -3.64 17.50 10.26
N VAL A 189 -3.13 16.41 10.82
CA VAL A 189 -3.05 16.24 12.28
C VAL A 189 -2.01 17.24 12.78
N PRO A 190 -2.35 18.04 13.83
CA PRO A 190 -1.47 19.05 14.39
C PRO A 190 -0.20 18.45 15.01
#